data_a8f6684fcafeb31cf0579f1b684b968d
#
_entry.id   a8f6684fcafeb31cf0579f1b684b968d
#
_cell.length_a   1.000
_cell.length_b   1.000
_cell.length_c   1.000
_cell.angle_alpha   90.00
_cell.angle_beta   90.00
_cell.angle_gamma   90.00
#
_symmetry.space_group_name_H-M   'P 1'
#
loop_
_entity.id
_entity.type
_entity.pdbx_description
1 polymer ?
#
loop_
_entity_poly.entity_id
_entity_poly.type
_entity_poly.pdbx_seq_one_letter_code
_entity_poly.pdbx_strand_id
1 'polypeptide(L)'
;PAFVPNFAALSMGGFALHKATFGRLQAALGLRYDFRVMSVNGYTSLSNYTYYDDFKLYSNFTSSLAAHYQISEQWDARANVGWSWRPPDINELYAIGLQEGSYWVVGNRHLESERGYKAVLGTKWRNSRFSVEPSMFYQRIDSYIYDHIGEGKDRFHNHPSGKYPKFIYDQDDVRLYGGDIEATYKPVEPLTLVAKAEWIFGRNLTRSGWLPFMP
;
A
#
# COMPACT_ATOMS: atom_id res chain seq x y z
N PRO A 1 18.69 -17.13 17.59
CA PRO A 1 18.31 -17.25 16.19
C PRO A 1 18.34 -15.86 15.53
N ALA A 2 18.62 -15.81 14.22
CA ALA A 2 18.56 -14.57 13.48
C ALA A 2 17.10 -14.08 13.44
N PHE A 3 16.89 -12.74 13.51
CA PHE A 3 15.55 -12.15 13.46
C PHE A 3 14.83 -12.48 12.15
N VAL A 4 15.59 -12.60 11.07
CA VAL A 4 15.11 -13.01 9.74
C VAL A 4 16.04 -14.12 9.22
N PRO A 5 15.54 -15.17 8.58
CA PRO A 5 16.37 -16.21 7.98
C PRO A 5 17.18 -15.69 6.80
N ASN A 6 18.21 -16.45 6.41
CA ASN A 6 18.92 -16.19 5.17
C ASN A 6 17.99 -16.43 3.97
N PHE A 7 18.03 -15.56 2.99
CA PHE A 7 17.20 -15.70 1.80
C PHE A 7 17.90 -15.16 0.54
N ALA A 8 17.46 -15.64 -0.60
CA ALA A 8 17.77 -15.08 -1.90
C ALA A 8 16.46 -14.80 -2.64
N ALA A 9 16.34 -13.64 -3.26
CA ALA A 9 15.15 -13.28 -4.02
C ALA A 9 15.52 -12.69 -5.39
N LEU A 10 14.76 -13.09 -6.41
CA LEU A 10 14.84 -12.53 -7.74
C LEU A 10 13.45 -12.01 -8.12
N SER A 11 13.39 -10.76 -8.57
CA SER A 11 12.17 -10.17 -9.12
C SER A 11 12.43 -9.70 -10.54
N MET A 12 11.51 -10.02 -11.45
CA MET A 12 11.55 -9.57 -12.84
C MET A 12 10.16 -9.10 -13.25
N GLY A 13 10.11 -8.12 -14.15
CA GLY A 13 8.85 -7.63 -14.68
C GLY A 13 9.03 -6.97 -16.03
N GLY A 14 7.98 -7.05 -16.84
CA GLY A 14 7.85 -6.37 -18.12
C GLY A 14 6.63 -5.45 -18.11
N PHE A 15 6.72 -4.30 -18.78
CA PHE A 15 5.60 -3.38 -18.86
C PHE A 15 5.44 -2.80 -20.26
N ALA A 16 4.20 -2.41 -20.58
CA ALA A 16 3.85 -1.65 -21.76
C ALA A 16 3.01 -0.44 -21.36
N LEU A 17 3.28 0.69 -21.99
CA LEU A 17 2.53 1.93 -21.80
C LEU A 17 2.10 2.48 -23.16
N HIS A 18 0.81 2.63 -23.35
CA HIS A 18 0.24 3.27 -24.53
C HIS A 18 -0.40 4.60 -24.15
N LYS A 19 -0.10 5.66 -24.90
CA LYS A 19 -0.72 6.98 -24.74
C LYS A 19 -1.36 7.38 -26.05
N ALA A 20 -2.56 7.93 -25.99
CA ALA A 20 -3.30 8.43 -27.13
C ALA A 20 -3.93 9.79 -26.81
N THR A 21 -4.01 10.65 -27.83
CA THR A 21 -4.66 11.96 -27.72
C THR A 21 -5.77 12.05 -28.77
N PHE A 22 -6.96 12.35 -28.33
CA PHE A 22 -8.17 12.47 -29.16
C PHE A 22 -8.78 13.87 -28.92
N GLY A 23 -8.30 14.86 -29.67
CA GLY A 23 -8.70 16.24 -29.44
C GLY A 23 -8.38 16.72 -28.02
N ARG A 24 -9.42 16.95 -27.21
CA ARG A 24 -9.29 17.42 -25.82
C ARG A 24 -9.10 16.28 -24.80
N LEU A 25 -9.17 15.03 -25.25
CA LEU A 25 -8.99 13.85 -24.39
C LEU A 25 -7.58 13.27 -24.58
N GLN A 26 -6.86 13.13 -23.48
CA GLN A 26 -5.63 12.35 -23.41
C GLN A 26 -5.89 11.10 -22.59
N ALA A 27 -5.54 9.93 -23.11
CA ALA A 27 -5.70 8.66 -22.41
C ALA A 27 -4.36 7.93 -22.36
N ALA A 28 -4.15 7.19 -21.27
CA ALA A 28 -2.98 6.35 -21.09
C ALA A 28 -3.41 4.99 -20.52
N LEU A 29 -2.97 3.92 -21.16
CA LEU A 29 -3.16 2.54 -20.71
C LEU A 29 -1.80 1.95 -20.35
N GLY A 30 -1.64 1.52 -19.10
CA GLY A 30 -0.46 0.81 -18.60
C GLY A 30 -0.82 -0.64 -18.32
N LEU A 31 0.06 -1.54 -18.75
CA LEU A 31 -0.02 -2.98 -18.48
C LEU A 31 1.34 -3.42 -17.95
N ARG A 32 1.35 -4.29 -16.93
CA ARG A 32 2.58 -4.80 -16.37
C ARG A 32 2.38 -6.23 -15.86
N TYR A 33 3.36 -7.08 -16.09
CA TYR A 33 3.44 -8.40 -15.50
C TYR A 33 4.74 -8.52 -14.71
N ASP A 34 4.63 -8.99 -13.48
CA ASP A 34 5.74 -9.20 -12.56
C ASP A 34 5.75 -10.62 -12.04
N PHE A 35 6.94 -11.14 -11.80
CA PHE A 35 7.11 -12.32 -10.97
C PHE A 35 8.27 -12.14 -9.99
N ARG A 36 8.15 -12.81 -8.85
CA ARG A 36 9.17 -12.84 -7.80
C ARG A 36 9.32 -14.27 -7.30
N VAL A 37 10.54 -14.75 -7.27
CA VAL A 37 10.92 -16.00 -6.60
C VAL A 37 11.75 -15.66 -5.37
N MET A 38 11.55 -16.43 -4.31
CA MET A 38 12.29 -16.28 -3.07
C MET A 38 12.60 -17.66 -2.50
N SER A 39 13.89 -17.94 -2.26
CA SER A 39 14.37 -19.12 -1.57
C SER A 39 14.79 -18.71 -0.16
N VAL A 40 14.25 -19.36 0.84
CA VAL A 40 14.49 -19.07 2.26
C VAL A 40 15.17 -20.28 2.87
N ASN A 41 16.32 -20.06 3.52
CA ASN A 41 17.13 -21.12 4.09
C ASN A 41 17.17 -20.99 5.61
N GLY A 42 16.71 -22.02 6.31
CA GLY A 42 16.87 -22.14 7.74
C GLY A 42 15.96 -21.21 8.57
N TYR A 43 14.66 -21.03 8.21
CA TYR A 43 13.74 -20.36 9.11
C TYR A 43 13.41 -21.27 10.33
N THR A 44 13.12 -20.64 11.46
CA THR A 44 12.79 -21.35 12.70
C THR A 44 11.28 -21.34 12.93
N SER A 45 10.68 -22.53 13.07
CA SER A 45 9.28 -22.64 13.48
C SER A 45 9.14 -22.44 15.00
N LEU A 46 8.17 -21.62 15.42
CA LEU A 46 7.86 -21.44 16.85
C LEU A 46 7.27 -22.66 17.52
N SER A 47 6.64 -23.55 16.74
CA SER A 47 5.95 -24.71 17.31
C SER A 47 6.90 -25.81 17.75
N ASN A 48 8.04 -25.99 17.08
CA ASN A 48 8.96 -27.10 17.31
C ASN A 48 10.44 -26.71 17.25
N TYR A 49 10.78 -25.44 17.05
CA TYR A 49 12.14 -24.93 16.92
C TYR A 49 13.00 -25.64 15.85
N THR A 50 12.34 -26.19 14.84
CA THR A 50 13.01 -26.89 13.75
C THR A 50 13.32 -25.91 12.62
N TYR A 51 14.49 -26.09 11.98
CA TYR A 51 14.88 -25.31 10.81
C TYR A 51 14.26 -25.92 9.55
N TYR A 52 13.68 -25.08 8.72
CA TYR A 52 13.09 -25.46 7.44
C TYR A 52 13.61 -24.56 6.33
N ASP A 53 13.67 -25.11 5.15
CA ASP A 53 13.80 -24.35 3.92
C ASP A 53 12.41 -24.10 3.33
N ASP A 54 12.21 -22.97 2.68
CA ASP A 54 10.95 -22.66 2.01
C ASP A 54 11.22 -21.99 0.65
N PHE A 55 10.27 -22.14 -0.24
CA PHE A 55 10.32 -21.55 -1.57
C PHE A 55 9.00 -20.86 -1.88
N LYS A 56 9.06 -19.60 -2.28
CA LYS A 56 7.90 -18.80 -2.62
C LYS A 56 7.99 -18.31 -4.06
N LEU A 57 6.90 -18.45 -4.77
CA LEU A 57 6.71 -17.92 -6.12
C LEU A 57 5.48 -17.02 -6.12
N TYR A 58 5.67 -15.77 -6.51
CA TYR A 58 4.60 -14.80 -6.67
C TYR A 58 4.61 -14.29 -8.11
N SER A 59 3.44 -14.17 -8.72
CA SER A 59 3.29 -13.54 -10.03
C SER A 59 1.96 -12.82 -10.11
N ASN A 60 1.94 -11.69 -10.82
CA ASN A 60 0.70 -10.95 -11.02
C ASN A 60 0.77 -10.08 -12.27
N PHE A 61 -0.41 -9.83 -12.82
CA PHE A 61 -0.64 -8.86 -13.88
C PHE A 61 -1.29 -7.62 -13.26
N THR A 62 -0.77 -6.44 -13.58
CA THR A 62 -1.32 -5.16 -13.13
C THR A 62 -1.66 -4.29 -14.31
N SER A 63 -2.66 -3.42 -14.17
CA SER A 63 -3.00 -2.44 -15.20
C SER A 63 -3.48 -1.13 -14.61
N SER A 64 -3.37 -0.08 -15.42
CA SER A 64 -3.91 1.23 -15.11
C SER A 64 -4.47 1.91 -16.35
N LEU A 65 -5.56 2.63 -16.19
CA LEU A 65 -6.15 3.50 -17.20
C LEU A 65 -6.26 4.91 -16.62
N ALA A 66 -5.66 5.86 -17.29
CA ALA A 66 -5.74 7.28 -16.95
C ALA A 66 -6.39 8.05 -18.10
N ALA A 67 -7.22 9.01 -17.77
CA ALA A 67 -7.84 9.94 -18.69
C ALA A 67 -7.69 11.38 -18.16
N HIS A 68 -7.32 12.29 -19.05
CA HIS A 68 -7.31 13.73 -18.81
C HIS A 68 -8.14 14.38 -19.91
N TYR A 69 -9.15 15.14 -19.51
CA TYR A 69 -10.05 15.82 -20.43
C TYR A 69 -10.04 17.32 -20.19
N GLN A 70 -9.66 18.09 -21.21
CA GLN A 70 -9.72 19.53 -21.19
C GLN A 70 -11.13 20.01 -21.52
N ILE A 71 -11.90 20.36 -20.47
CA ILE A 71 -13.29 20.83 -20.60
C ILE A 71 -13.31 22.22 -21.27
N SER A 72 -12.42 23.12 -20.82
CA SER A 72 -12.22 24.44 -21.36
C SER A 72 -10.76 24.88 -21.20
N GLU A 73 -10.39 26.10 -21.59
CA GLU A 73 -9.06 26.67 -21.33
C GLU A 73 -8.76 26.82 -19.83
N GLN A 74 -9.80 26.97 -19.04
CA GLN A 74 -9.72 27.17 -17.58
C GLN A 74 -9.99 25.92 -16.78
N TRP A 75 -10.58 24.89 -17.37
CA TRP A 75 -11.08 23.73 -16.62
C TRP A 75 -10.67 22.43 -17.27
N ASP A 76 -10.04 21.58 -16.48
CA ASP A 76 -9.74 20.19 -16.85
C ASP A 76 -10.21 19.19 -15.77
N ALA A 77 -10.46 17.96 -16.21
CA ALA A 77 -10.83 16.84 -15.36
C ALA A 77 -9.88 15.66 -15.59
N ARG A 78 -9.61 14.92 -14.52
CA ARG A 78 -8.73 13.74 -14.52
C ARG A 78 -9.42 12.56 -13.85
N ALA A 79 -9.25 11.41 -14.43
CA ALA A 79 -9.66 10.14 -13.86
C ALA A 79 -8.55 9.11 -14.00
N ASN A 80 -8.34 8.31 -12.97
CA ASN A 80 -7.42 7.19 -13.00
C ASN A 80 -8.07 6.00 -12.31
N VAL A 81 -7.98 4.83 -12.93
CA VAL A 81 -8.34 3.55 -12.32
C VAL A 81 -7.24 2.55 -12.57
N GLY A 82 -6.98 1.69 -11.59
CA GLY A 82 -5.97 0.66 -11.77
C GLY A 82 -5.98 -0.34 -10.63
N TRP A 83 -5.30 -1.43 -10.86
CA TRP A 83 -4.99 -2.36 -9.80
C TRP A 83 -3.49 -2.60 -9.73
N SER A 84 -3.03 -2.88 -8.53
CA SER A 84 -1.66 -3.18 -8.17
C SER A 84 -1.61 -4.42 -7.29
N TRP A 85 -0.42 -4.94 -7.11
CA TRP A 85 -0.18 -6.02 -6.17
C TRP A 85 1.12 -5.79 -5.41
N ARG A 86 1.24 -6.43 -4.26
CA ARG A 86 2.45 -6.47 -3.48
C ARG A 86 2.64 -7.86 -2.89
N PRO A 87 3.71 -8.60 -3.21
CA PRO A 87 4.03 -9.83 -2.50
C PRO A 87 4.46 -9.52 -1.06
N PRO A 88 4.24 -10.43 -0.11
CA PRO A 88 4.75 -10.27 1.24
C PRO A 88 6.27 -10.11 1.27
N ASP A 89 6.75 -9.31 2.21
CA ASP A 89 8.18 -9.15 2.48
C ASP A 89 8.70 -10.31 3.36
N ILE A 90 10.02 -10.51 3.35
CA ILE A 90 10.66 -11.55 4.16
C ILE A 90 10.38 -11.37 5.65
N ASN A 91 10.32 -10.13 6.14
CA ASN A 91 10.01 -9.84 7.53
C ASN A 91 8.57 -10.22 7.88
N GLU A 92 7.62 -9.92 6.99
CA GLU A 92 6.21 -10.24 7.17
C GLU A 92 5.99 -11.76 7.23
N LEU A 93 6.76 -12.51 6.43
CA LEU A 93 6.65 -13.97 6.37
C LEU A 93 7.38 -14.70 7.52
N TYR A 94 8.59 -14.26 7.87
CA TYR A 94 9.51 -15.09 8.66
C TYR A 94 10.16 -14.39 9.84
N ALA A 95 9.88 -13.09 10.09
CA ALA A 95 10.46 -12.43 11.26
C ALA A 95 10.06 -13.13 12.55
N ILE A 96 11.02 -13.33 13.43
CA ILE A 96 10.81 -13.89 14.75
C ILE A 96 11.82 -13.32 15.73
N GLY A 97 11.36 -12.58 16.71
CA GLY A 97 12.27 -12.06 17.73
C GLY A 97 11.86 -10.73 18.33
N LEU A 98 12.72 -10.26 19.22
CA LEU A 98 12.58 -8.98 19.89
C LEU A 98 13.02 -7.86 18.95
N GLN A 99 12.12 -6.93 18.66
CA GLN A 99 12.40 -5.75 17.85
C GLN A 99 12.61 -4.52 18.73
N GLU A 100 13.72 -3.82 18.52
CA GLU A 100 14.10 -2.59 19.23
C GLU A 100 14.00 -2.67 20.76
N GLY A 101 14.09 -3.88 21.33
CA GLY A 101 13.97 -4.08 22.77
C GLY A 101 12.57 -3.88 23.36
N SER A 102 11.55 -3.60 22.53
CA SER A 102 10.22 -3.15 22.97
C SER A 102 9.11 -4.14 22.78
N TYR A 103 9.12 -4.93 21.71
CA TYR A 103 8.06 -5.88 21.38
C TYR A 103 8.58 -7.10 20.62
N TRP A 104 7.83 -8.21 20.71
CA TRP A 104 8.15 -9.46 20.05
C TRP A 104 7.36 -9.57 18.76
N VAL A 105 8.05 -9.74 17.63
CA VAL A 105 7.43 -9.87 16.30
C VAL A 105 7.38 -11.33 15.89
N VAL A 106 6.29 -11.71 15.21
CA VAL A 106 6.09 -13.02 14.61
C VAL A 106 5.55 -12.87 13.20
N GLY A 107 6.33 -13.30 12.22
CA GLY A 107 5.92 -13.39 10.82
C GLY A 107 4.90 -14.52 10.59
N ASN A 108 4.21 -14.42 9.45
CA ASN A 108 3.23 -15.40 9.02
C ASN A 108 3.56 -15.91 7.62
N ARG A 109 4.09 -17.14 7.53
CA ARG A 109 4.49 -17.76 6.25
C ARG A 109 3.34 -18.06 5.28
N HIS A 110 2.10 -17.94 5.74
CA HIS A 110 0.89 -18.22 4.97
C HIS A 110 0.30 -16.98 4.30
N LEU A 111 0.96 -15.82 4.46
CA LEU A 111 0.52 -14.60 3.81
C LEU A 111 0.53 -14.75 2.28
N GLU A 112 -0.52 -14.22 1.68
CA GLU A 112 -0.69 -14.10 0.23
C GLU A 112 -0.32 -12.69 -0.23
N SER A 113 -0.22 -12.49 -1.55
CA SER A 113 0.02 -11.16 -2.10
C SER A 113 -1.20 -10.26 -1.91
N GLU A 114 -0.96 -9.01 -1.50
CA GLU A 114 -1.99 -7.97 -1.51
C GLU A 114 -2.41 -7.63 -2.93
N ARG A 115 -3.69 -7.30 -3.10
CA ARG A 115 -4.27 -6.80 -4.36
C ARG A 115 -5.02 -5.51 -4.10
N GLY A 116 -4.51 -4.42 -4.67
CA GLY A 116 -5.09 -3.09 -4.49
C GLY A 116 -5.82 -2.61 -5.74
N TYR A 117 -7.06 -2.18 -5.59
CA TYR A 117 -7.88 -1.54 -6.63
C TYR A 117 -8.08 -0.09 -6.23
N LYS A 118 -7.64 0.86 -7.08
CA LYS A 118 -7.73 2.29 -6.78
C LYS A 118 -8.41 3.04 -7.93
N ALA A 119 -9.34 3.92 -7.57
CA ALA A 119 -9.91 4.92 -8.45
C ALA A 119 -9.61 6.30 -7.88
N VAL A 120 -9.23 7.23 -8.76
CA VAL A 120 -8.96 8.63 -8.43
C VAL A 120 -9.70 9.51 -9.42
N LEU A 121 -10.40 10.50 -8.92
CA LEU A 121 -11.04 11.54 -9.71
C LEU A 121 -10.53 12.89 -9.22
N GLY A 122 -10.17 13.76 -10.14
CA GLY A 122 -9.71 15.11 -9.83
C GLY A 122 -10.15 16.09 -10.90
N THR A 123 -10.23 17.35 -10.54
CA THR A 123 -10.48 18.44 -11.47
C THR A 123 -9.61 19.62 -11.10
N LYS A 124 -9.30 20.45 -12.08
CA LYS A 124 -8.58 21.69 -11.88
C LYS A 124 -9.28 22.81 -12.59
N TRP A 125 -9.59 23.84 -11.83
CA TRP A 125 -10.06 25.11 -12.38
C TRP A 125 -9.05 26.21 -12.12
N ARG A 126 -8.80 27.06 -13.11
CA ARG A 126 -7.82 28.15 -13.02
C ARG A 126 -8.25 29.38 -13.83
N ASN A 127 -7.89 30.54 -13.31
CA ASN A 127 -7.88 31.79 -14.07
C ASN A 127 -6.54 32.50 -13.82
N SER A 128 -6.43 33.77 -14.20
CA SER A 128 -5.19 34.57 -14.08
C SER A 128 -4.70 34.75 -12.64
N ARG A 129 -5.58 34.65 -11.63
CA ARG A 129 -5.26 34.93 -10.23
C ARG A 129 -5.55 33.77 -9.29
N PHE A 130 -6.41 32.85 -9.65
CA PHE A 130 -6.90 31.78 -8.78
C PHE A 130 -6.83 30.42 -9.47
N SER A 131 -6.44 29.40 -8.71
CA SER A 131 -6.48 28.00 -9.13
C SER A 131 -6.98 27.16 -7.96
N VAL A 132 -7.87 26.21 -8.25
CA VAL A 132 -8.34 25.21 -7.28
C VAL A 132 -8.29 23.83 -7.92
N GLU A 133 -7.78 22.87 -7.16
CA GLU A 133 -7.54 21.49 -7.62
C GLU A 133 -8.00 20.50 -6.54
N PRO A 134 -9.30 20.16 -6.48
CA PRO A 134 -9.80 19.09 -5.63
C PRO A 134 -9.55 17.73 -6.28
N SER A 135 -9.27 16.73 -5.45
CA SER A 135 -9.27 15.33 -5.85
C SER A 135 -9.90 14.44 -4.78
N MET A 136 -10.37 13.28 -5.20
CA MET A 136 -10.87 12.24 -4.32
C MET A 136 -10.40 10.87 -4.79
N PHE A 137 -10.25 9.95 -3.86
CA PHE A 137 -9.89 8.57 -4.18
C PHE A 137 -10.71 7.57 -3.39
N TYR A 138 -10.83 6.41 -3.98
CA TYR A 138 -11.32 5.20 -3.34
C TYR A 138 -10.35 4.07 -3.64
N GLN A 139 -9.96 3.32 -2.61
CA GLN A 139 -9.07 2.17 -2.73
C GLN A 139 -9.61 1.00 -1.91
N ARG A 140 -9.67 -0.17 -2.50
CA ARG A 140 -9.86 -1.44 -1.82
C ARG A 140 -8.56 -2.23 -1.92
N ILE A 141 -8.15 -2.85 -0.82
CA ILE A 141 -7.00 -3.76 -0.79
C ILE A 141 -7.49 -5.07 -0.21
N ASP A 142 -7.46 -6.12 -1.02
CA ASP A 142 -7.72 -7.47 -0.58
C ASP A 142 -6.41 -8.07 -0.04
N SER A 143 -6.51 -8.82 1.06
CA SER A 143 -5.37 -9.43 1.76
C SER A 143 -4.33 -8.39 2.22
N TYR A 144 -4.75 -7.23 2.73
CA TYR A 144 -3.86 -6.20 3.27
C TYR A 144 -3.05 -6.75 4.45
N ILE A 145 -1.72 -6.68 4.33
CA ILE A 145 -0.79 -7.20 5.33
C ILE A 145 -0.50 -6.13 6.38
N TYR A 146 -0.72 -6.49 7.63
CA TYR A 146 -0.41 -5.62 8.78
C TYR A 146 -0.05 -6.47 9.98
N ASP A 147 0.57 -5.86 10.96
CA ASP A 147 0.81 -6.47 12.26
C ASP A 147 -0.19 -5.95 13.30
N HIS A 148 -0.57 -6.79 14.21
CA HIS A 148 -1.41 -6.45 15.34
C HIS A 148 -0.99 -7.18 16.60
N ILE A 149 -1.36 -6.65 17.75
CA ILE A 149 -1.12 -7.31 19.03
C ILE A 149 -1.96 -8.60 19.08
N GLY A 150 -1.31 -9.71 19.36
CA GLY A 150 -1.96 -10.99 19.54
C GLY A 150 -3.01 -10.95 20.66
N GLU A 151 -3.99 -11.86 20.59
CA GLU A 151 -5.06 -11.95 21.57
C GLU A 151 -4.88 -13.12 22.54
N GLY A 152 -5.49 -13.03 23.72
CA GLY A 152 -5.50 -14.09 24.73
C GLY A 152 -4.09 -14.53 25.12
N LYS A 153 -3.75 -15.78 24.87
CA LYS A 153 -2.43 -16.36 25.18
C LYS A 153 -1.31 -15.82 24.31
N ASP A 154 -1.64 -15.32 23.12
CA ASP A 154 -0.71 -14.75 22.16
C ASP A 154 -0.44 -13.26 22.35
N ARG A 155 -1.06 -12.62 23.34
CA ARG A 155 -0.88 -11.20 23.61
C ARG A 155 0.53 -10.84 24.05
N PHE A 156 1.24 -11.76 24.72
CA PHE A 156 2.58 -11.54 25.23
C PHE A 156 3.49 -12.73 24.93
N HIS A 157 4.76 -12.42 24.70
CA HIS A 157 5.84 -13.41 24.64
C HIS A 157 6.70 -13.33 25.92
N ASN A 158 6.94 -14.47 26.56
CA ASN A 158 7.83 -14.55 27.71
C ASN A 158 9.24 -14.89 27.20
N HIS A 159 10.17 -13.98 27.41
CA HIS A 159 11.58 -14.13 27.06
C HIS A 159 12.43 -14.05 28.36
N PRO A 160 13.65 -14.63 28.43
CA PRO A 160 14.49 -14.56 29.64
C PRO A 160 14.75 -13.14 30.12
N SER A 161 14.74 -12.14 29.21
CA SER A 161 14.94 -10.71 29.55
C SER A 161 13.65 -9.98 29.94
N GLY A 162 12.47 -10.59 29.86
CA GLY A 162 11.21 -9.95 30.22
C GLY A 162 9.99 -10.45 29.48
N LYS A 163 8.87 -9.79 29.72
CA LYS A 163 7.59 -10.07 29.07
C LYS A 163 7.27 -8.96 28.07
N TYR A 164 7.15 -9.30 26.81
CA TYR A 164 7.00 -8.34 25.70
C TYR A 164 5.64 -8.48 25.01
N PRO A 165 4.99 -7.38 24.59
CA PRO A 165 3.83 -7.46 23.71
C PRO A 165 4.21 -8.22 22.44
N LYS A 166 3.34 -9.12 21.99
CA LYS A 166 3.57 -9.96 20.81
C LYS A 166 2.76 -9.40 19.64
N PHE A 167 3.43 -9.00 18.58
CA PHE A 167 2.85 -8.57 17.32
C PHE A 167 2.91 -9.71 16.31
N ILE A 168 1.81 -9.96 15.63
CA ILE A 168 1.65 -11.05 14.68
C ILE A 168 1.23 -10.43 13.35
N TYR A 169 1.91 -10.81 12.26
CA TYR A 169 1.48 -10.45 10.91
C TYR A 169 0.26 -11.25 10.48
N ASP A 170 -0.72 -10.55 9.95
CA ASP A 170 -1.99 -11.10 9.49
C ASP A 170 -2.49 -10.35 8.24
N GLN A 171 -3.59 -10.80 7.68
CA GLN A 171 -4.19 -10.21 6.49
C GLN A 171 -5.68 -10.00 6.66
N ASP A 172 -6.14 -8.82 6.28
CA ASP A 172 -7.56 -8.48 6.23
C ASP A 172 -7.87 -7.72 4.93
N ASP A 173 -9.11 -7.76 4.51
CA ASP A 173 -9.59 -6.86 3.46
C ASP A 173 -9.83 -5.48 4.03
N VAL A 174 -9.35 -4.44 3.34
CA VAL A 174 -9.46 -3.06 3.79
C VAL A 174 -9.97 -2.14 2.70
N ARG A 175 -10.55 -1.03 3.13
CA ARG A 175 -11.01 0.04 2.27
C ARG A 175 -10.48 1.38 2.75
N LEU A 176 -9.87 2.13 1.83
CA LEU A 176 -9.38 3.48 2.05
C LEU A 176 -10.15 4.43 1.13
N TYR A 177 -10.53 5.59 1.63
CA TYR A 177 -11.12 6.65 0.81
C TYR A 177 -10.79 8.01 1.42
N GLY A 178 -10.70 8.99 0.57
CA GLY A 178 -10.32 10.32 1.01
C GLY A 178 -10.27 11.29 -0.15
N GLY A 179 -9.71 12.46 0.13
CA GLY A 179 -9.50 13.48 -0.87
C GLY A 179 -8.56 14.54 -0.39
N ASP A 180 -8.18 15.39 -1.31
CA ASP A 180 -7.36 16.56 -1.09
C ASP A 180 -7.90 17.74 -1.89
N ILE A 181 -7.57 18.92 -1.46
CA ILE A 181 -7.83 20.16 -2.18
C ILE A 181 -6.64 21.09 -2.03
N GLU A 182 -6.16 21.60 -3.15
CA GLU A 182 -5.18 22.66 -3.20
C GLU A 182 -5.82 23.91 -3.82
N ALA A 183 -5.66 25.06 -3.16
CA ALA A 183 -6.07 26.36 -3.66
C ALA A 183 -4.88 27.30 -3.69
N THR A 184 -4.66 27.95 -4.85
CA THR A 184 -3.62 28.94 -5.03
C THR A 184 -4.27 30.28 -5.39
N TYR A 185 -3.86 31.35 -4.71
CA TYR A 185 -4.33 32.72 -4.98
C TYR A 185 -3.16 33.68 -5.14
N LYS A 186 -3.17 34.45 -6.24
CA LYS A 186 -2.19 35.48 -6.57
C LYS A 186 -2.85 36.85 -6.55
N PRO A 187 -2.95 37.51 -5.38
CA PRO A 187 -3.58 38.82 -5.28
C PRO A 187 -2.82 39.93 -6.06
N VAL A 188 -1.49 39.87 -6.00
CA VAL A 188 -0.56 40.75 -6.70
C VAL A 188 0.64 39.95 -7.19
N GLU A 189 1.37 40.44 -8.22
CA GLU A 189 2.48 39.67 -8.83
C GLU A 189 3.51 39.08 -7.87
N PRO A 190 4.02 39.78 -6.87
CA PRO A 190 5.05 39.18 -6.01
C PRO A 190 4.50 38.24 -4.94
N LEU A 191 3.17 38.12 -4.77
CA LEU A 191 2.56 37.34 -3.68
C LEU A 191 1.75 36.16 -4.21
N THR A 192 2.12 34.94 -3.76
CA THR A 192 1.36 33.72 -4.00
C THR A 192 0.98 33.11 -2.64
N LEU A 193 -0.31 32.92 -2.43
CA LEU A 193 -0.88 32.24 -1.26
C LEU A 193 -1.31 30.83 -1.69
N VAL A 194 -0.93 29.82 -0.92
CA VAL A 194 -1.31 28.43 -1.17
C VAL A 194 -1.96 27.85 0.10
N ALA A 195 -3.13 27.28 -0.07
CA ALA A 195 -3.82 26.53 0.98
C ALA A 195 -4.00 25.07 0.52
N LYS A 196 -3.75 24.12 1.43
CA LYS A 196 -3.93 22.68 1.19
C LYS A 196 -4.71 22.08 2.34
N ALA A 197 -5.60 21.16 2.03
CA ALA A 197 -6.29 20.32 2.98
C ALA A 197 -6.36 18.90 2.42
N GLU A 198 -6.20 17.90 3.30
CA GLU A 198 -6.29 16.49 2.95
C GLU A 198 -7.01 15.73 4.06
N TRP A 199 -7.69 14.65 3.69
CA TRP A 199 -8.33 13.76 4.63
C TRP A 199 -8.31 12.35 4.07
N ILE A 200 -8.21 11.36 4.97
CA ILE A 200 -8.24 9.94 4.64
C ILE A 200 -9.00 9.17 5.71
N PHE A 201 -9.77 8.17 5.28
CA PHE A 201 -10.44 7.22 6.15
C PHE A 201 -10.09 5.80 5.73
N GLY A 202 -9.84 4.92 6.71
CA GLY A 202 -9.53 3.52 6.49
C GLY A 202 -10.44 2.62 7.32
N ARG A 203 -11.07 1.63 6.68
CA ARG A 203 -11.89 0.62 7.35
C ARG A 203 -11.36 -0.77 7.06
N ASN A 204 -11.27 -1.57 8.12
CA ASN A 204 -11.10 -3.00 8.02
C ASN A 204 -12.48 -3.61 7.72
N LEU A 205 -12.56 -4.39 6.63
CA LEU A 205 -13.80 -5.02 6.17
C LEU A 205 -14.00 -6.41 6.77
N THR A 206 -12.91 -7.08 7.14
CA THR A 206 -12.93 -8.43 7.74
C THR A 206 -13.34 -8.36 9.21
N ARG A 207 -12.74 -7.47 9.99
CA ARG A 207 -12.97 -7.33 11.44
C ARG A 207 -13.92 -6.22 11.82
N SER A 208 -14.53 -5.54 10.84
CA SER A 208 -15.54 -4.48 11.02
C SER A 208 -15.10 -3.35 11.96
N GLY A 209 -13.95 -2.70 11.66
CA GLY A 209 -13.38 -1.61 12.47
C GLY A 209 -12.69 -0.54 11.63
N TRP A 210 -12.19 0.50 12.28
CA TRP A 210 -11.27 1.45 11.68
C TRP A 210 -9.87 0.85 11.63
N LEU A 211 -9.10 1.18 10.60
CA LEU A 211 -7.69 0.80 10.55
C LEU A 211 -6.93 1.54 11.65
N PRO A 212 -6.04 0.86 12.39
CA PRO A 212 -5.16 1.54 13.33
C PRO A 212 -4.17 2.45 12.59
N PHE A 213 -3.65 3.44 13.30
CA PHE A 213 -2.61 4.36 12.82
C PHE A 213 -2.97 5.18 11.57
N MET A 214 -4.27 5.39 11.31
CA MET A 214 -4.69 6.38 10.31
C MET A 214 -4.52 7.78 10.88
N PRO A 215 -4.05 8.77 10.05
CA PRO A 215 -3.87 10.15 10.50
C PRO A 215 -5.18 10.84 10.83
#